data_7feb36028b663c302973fbb32aec26cb
#
_entry.id   7feb36028b663c302973fbb32aec26cb
#
_cell.length_a   1.000
_cell.length_b   1.000
_cell.length_c   1.000
_cell.angle_alpha   90.00
_cell.angle_beta   90.00
_cell.angle_gamma   90.00
#
_symmetry.space_group_name_H-M   'P 1'
#
loop_
_entity.id
_entity.type
_entity.pdbx_description
1 polymer ?
#
loop_
_entity_poly.entity_id
_entity_poly.type
_entity_poly.pdbx_seq_one_letter_code
_entity_poly.pdbx_strand_id
1 'polypeptide(L)'
;MVKEKAQALLKSLPQKIRRHCVPIADYAKAFYARCGEGQRTDRGFLTVLAEDIRETLSVPCTASDFKVEQLPPHLIMNFRVVDEHGRTLEMGRSLAQLRAELGGLAQDAFQSVAQADESVAKDLAEGVTDWTFGELPELMEISRRGQTLIGHPALVDQGNVCSIEVFDDPVEAARTHRKGLRKLFRLVLREQVKYVERSLKALGRVSMQAAVVPGLSRLFESADTLSRGVVDAVLEATALVDPLPTDEESFKARKEDVRGRLTLVAGEVARLLTTIVTEATSLPMKLRRFTDAPELVRDVEEQLDALFPPDFLLAAPLSQLMHYPRYLKAIHYRL
;
A
#
# COMPACT_ATOMS: atom_id res chain seq x y z
N MET A 1 6.64 -19.14 29.10
CA MET A 1 6.77 -18.72 27.71
C MET A 1 7.44 -17.35 27.56
N VAL A 2 6.95 -16.21 28.15
CA VAL A 2 7.57 -14.88 27.97
C VAL A 2 9.03 -14.83 28.46
N LYS A 3 9.30 -15.32 29.67
CA LYS A 3 10.66 -15.41 30.24
C LYS A 3 11.60 -16.26 29.39
N GLU A 4 11.11 -17.40 28.91
CA GLU A 4 11.87 -18.33 28.07
C GLU A 4 12.16 -17.69 26.68
N LYS A 5 11.17 -16.99 26.10
CA LYS A 5 11.37 -16.25 24.86
C LYS A 5 12.40 -15.14 25.01
N ALA A 6 12.33 -14.36 26.11
CA ALA A 6 13.35 -13.36 26.41
C ALA A 6 14.74 -13.97 26.56
N GLN A 7 14.89 -15.09 27.27
CA GLN A 7 16.17 -15.80 27.40
C GLN A 7 16.72 -16.26 26.04
N ALA A 8 15.88 -16.83 25.18
CA ALA A 8 16.31 -17.29 23.85
C ALA A 8 16.77 -16.11 22.98
N LEU A 9 16.03 -15.00 23.00
CA LEU A 9 16.39 -13.79 22.26
C LEU A 9 17.67 -13.15 22.79
N LEU A 10 17.84 -13.05 24.11
CA LEU A 10 19.08 -12.54 24.71
C LEU A 10 20.31 -13.40 24.35
N LYS A 11 20.14 -14.73 24.25
CA LYS A 11 21.22 -15.63 23.78
C LYS A 11 21.59 -15.38 22.31
N SER A 12 20.64 -14.93 21.48
CA SER A 12 20.87 -14.68 20.06
C SER A 12 21.59 -13.35 19.77
N LEU A 13 21.69 -12.45 20.75
CA LEU A 13 22.36 -11.16 20.62
C LEU A 13 23.84 -11.27 20.27
N PRO A 14 24.40 -10.31 19.52
CA PRO A 14 25.84 -10.18 19.31
C PRO A 14 26.60 -10.17 20.64
N GLN A 15 27.78 -10.77 20.68
CA GLN A 15 28.57 -10.92 21.91
C GLN A 15 28.83 -9.59 22.64
N LYS A 16 29.04 -8.50 21.88
CA LYS A 16 29.25 -7.14 22.44
C LYS A 16 28.09 -6.64 23.29
N ILE A 17 26.84 -7.04 23.00
CA ILE A 17 25.65 -6.67 23.76
C ILE A 17 25.39 -7.75 24.82
N ARG A 18 25.38 -9.02 24.41
CA ARG A 18 25.05 -10.17 25.26
C ARG A 18 25.87 -10.24 26.55
N ARG A 19 27.16 -9.86 26.53
CA ARG A 19 28.03 -9.86 27.71
C ARG A 19 27.52 -9.00 28.85
N HIS A 20 26.74 -7.94 28.54
CA HIS A 20 26.17 -7.04 29.56
C HIS A 20 24.85 -7.58 30.15
N CYS A 21 24.24 -8.58 29.51
CA CYS A 21 22.99 -9.23 29.95
C CYS A 21 23.25 -10.50 30.80
N VAL A 22 24.48 -10.73 31.26
CA VAL A 22 24.84 -11.93 32.03
C VAL A 22 24.67 -11.66 33.54
N PRO A 23 24.05 -12.58 34.32
CA PRO A 23 23.45 -13.86 33.91
C PRO A 23 22.13 -13.69 33.12
N ILE A 24 22.03 -14.32 31.93
CA ILE A 24 20.89 -14.14 31.02
C ILE A 24 19.55 -14.54 31.68
N ALA A 25 19.55 -15.59 32.50
CA ALA A 25 18.35 -16.05 33.19
C ALA A 25 17.82 -15.00 34.19
N ASP A 26 18.71 -14.36 34.93
CA ASP A 26 18.36 -13.33 35.91
C ASP A 26 17.90 -12.06 35.24
N TYR A 27 18.58 -11.64 34.13
CA TYR A 27 18.15 -10.52 33.33
C TYR A 27 16.75 -10.73 32.77
N ALA A 28 16.47 -11.89 32.17
CA ALA A 28 15.14 -12.22 31.62
C ALA A 28 14.05 -12.26 32.71
N LYS A 29 14.39 -12.71 33.94
CA LYS A 29 13.49 -12.68 35.09
C LYS A 29 13.19 -11.23 35.53
N ALA A 30 14.22 -10.39 35.61
CA ALA A 30 14.09 -8.99 35.96
C ALA A 30 13.31 -8.19 34.88
N PHE A 31 13.59 -8.44 33.60
CA PHE A 31 12.81 -7.89 32.48
C PHE A 31 11.33 -8.24 32.58
N TYR A 32 11.01 -9.53 32.85
CA TYR A 32 9.63 -9.94 33.03
C TYR A 32 8.96 -9.27 34.24
N ALA A 33 9.68 -9.03 35.31
CA ALA A 33 9.15 -8.33 36.49
C ALA A 33 8.86 -6.84 36.18
N ARG A 34 9.66 -6.20 35.32
CA ARG A 34 9.45 -4.81 34.90
C ARG A 34 8.34 -4.65 33.88
N CYS A 35 8.23 -5.58 32.90
CA CYS A 35 7.38 -5.45 31.72
C CYS A 35 6.31 -6.56 31.62
N GLY A 36 6.18 -7.46 32.59
CA GLY A 36 5.50 -8.76 32.46
C GLY A 36 4.00 -8.74 32.66
N GLU A 37 3.48 -8.76 33.84
CA GLU A 37 2.06 -9.04 34.06
C GLU A 37 1.22 -7.75 34.02
N GLY A 38 0.32 -7.63 33.05
CA GLY A 38 -0.72 -6.61 33.01
C GLY A 38 -0.41 -5.37 32.15
N GLN A 39 0.80 -5.18 31.65
CA GLN A 39 1.09 -4.11 30.69
C GLN A 39 0.88 -4.60 29.26
N ARG A 40 -0.31 -4.35 28.70
CA ARG A 40 -0.52 -4.38 27.25
C ARG A 40 0.28 -3.24 26.66
N THR A 41 1.34 -3.57 25.95
CA THR A 41 2.09 -2.58 25.17
C THR A 41 1.67 -2.73 23.71
N ASP A 42 1.31 -1.63 23.06
CA ASP A 42 1.03 -1.59 21.62
C ASP A 42 2.31 -1.79 20.79
N ARG A 43 3.45 -1.90 21.49
CA ARG A 43 4.77 -2.05 20.88
C ARG A 43 5.20 -3.52 20.82
N GLY A 44 5.88 -3.86 19.74
CA GLY A 44 6.39 -5.22 19.54
C GLY A 44 7.37 -5.67 20.63
N PHE A 45 7.32 -6.97 21.00
CA PHE A 45 8.14 -7.56 22.05
C PHE A 45 9.65 -7.31 21.89
N LEU A 46 10.18 -7.34 20.65
CA LEU A 46 11.59 -7.06 20.37
C LEU A 46 11.96 -5.60 20.66
N THR A 47 11.06 -4.68 20.35
CA THR A 47 11.26 -3.26 20.61
C THR A 47 11.34 -2.98 22.09
N VAL A 48 10.39 -3.54 22.87
CA VAL A 48 10.35 -3.39 24.32
C VAL A 48 11.59 -4.01 24.99
N LEU A 49 12.04 -5.19 24.53
CA LEU A 49 13.24 -5.83 25.07
C LEU A 49 14.52 -5.04 24.71
N ALA A 50 14.60 -4.46 23.51
CA ALA A 50 15.72 -3.61 23.12
C ALA A 50 15.77 -2.30 23.90
N GLU A 51 14.62 -1.70 24.17
CA GLU A 51 14.50 -0.48 25.00
C GLU A 51 14.93 -0.77 26.45
N ASP A 52 14.45 -1.87 27.03
CA ASP A 52 14.84 -2.28 28.38
C ASP A 52 16.36 -2.48 28.51
N ILE A 53 17.01 -3.06 27.50
CA ILE A 53 18.48 -3.19 27.47
C ILE A 53 19.16 -1.80 27.43
N ARG A 54 18.66 -0.90 26.60
CA ARG A 54 19.21 0.46 26.49
C ARG A 54 19.07 1.25 27.80
N GLU A 55 17.88 1.18 28.40
CA GLU A 55 17.58 1.92 29.64
C GLU A 55 18.30 1.35 30.86
N THR A 56 18.33 0.01 31.00
CA THR A 56 18.87 -0.64 32.18
C THR A 56 20.39 -0.77 32.16
N LEU A 57 20.96 -1.01 30.95
CA LEU A 57 22.40 -1.31 30.81
C LEU A 57 23.17 -0.20 30.09
N SER A 58 22.49 0.83 29.59
CA SER A 58 23.09 1.91 28.75
C SER A 58 23.87 1.38 27.54
N VAL A 59 23.44 0.24 26.99
CA VAL A 59 24.06 -0.41 25.83
C VAL A 59 23.15 -0.20 24.61
N PRO A 60 23.68 0.31 23.48
CA PRO A 60 22.88 0.44 22.26
C PRO A 60 22.43 -0.93 21.76
N CYS A 61 21.10 -1.10 21.64
CA CYS A 61 20.45 -2.30 21.19
C CYS A 61 19.21 -1.92 20.38
N THR A 62 18.96 -2.63 19.28
CA THR A 62 17.81 -2.44 18.39
C THR A 62 17.08 -3.78 18.18
N ALA A 63 15.85 -3.73 17.68
CA ALA A 63 15.10 -4.95 17.38
C ALA A 63 15.79 -5.84 16.33
N SER A 64 16.59 -5.26 15.43
CA SER A 64 17.36 -5.99 14.40
C SER A 64 18.59 -6.74 14.93
N ASP A 65 19.03 -6.47 16.16
CA ASP A 65 20.14 -7.21 16.77
C ASP A 65 19.74 -8.62 17.24
N PHE A 66 18.42 -8.90 17.34
CA PHE A 66 17.92 -10.21 17.74
C PHE A 66 17.73 -11.12 16.51
N LYS A 67 18.18 -12.38 16.62
CA LYS A 67 18.01 -13.40 15.57
C LYS A 67 16.74 -14.22 15.85
N VAL A 68 15.60 -13.72 15.36
CA VAL A 68 14.28 -14.33 15.58
C VAL A 68 14.17 -15.71 14.96
N GLU A 69 14.89 -15.95 13.87
CA GLU A 69 14.98 -17.22 13.15
C GLU A 69 15.62 -18.36 14.00
N GLN A 70 16.34 -18.00 15.06
CA GLN A 70 16.93 -18.97 16.00
C GLN A 70 15.99 -19.35 17.16
N LEU A 71 14.81 -18.76 17.22
CA LEU A 71 13.84 -19.11 18.27
C LEU A 71 13.31 -20.53 18.08
N PRO A 72 13.24 -21.32 19.15
CA PRO A 72 12.54 -22.61 19.13
C PRO A 72 11.09 -22.44 18.68
N PRO A 73 10.53 -23.35 17.85
CA PRO A 73 9.18 -23.21 17.30
C PRO A 73 8.07 -23.02 18.35
N HIS A 74 8.22 -23.59 19.54
CA HIS A 74 7.22 -23.45 20.63
C HIS A 74 7.18 -22.04 21.25
N LEU A 75 8.20 -21.20 21.00
CA LEU A 75 8.24 -19.80 21.43
C LEU A 75 7.72 -18.81 20.35
N ILE A 76 7.37 -19.32 19.18
CA ILE A 76 6.74 -18.55 18.09
C ILE A 76 5.23 -18.81 18.18
N MET A 77 4.45 -17.72 18.17
CA MET A 77 2.99 -17.81 18.21
C MET A 77 2.50 -18.68 17.06
N ASN A 78 1.56 -19.58 17.34
CA ASN A 78 0.86 -20.37 16.34
C ASN A 78 -0.58 -19.88 16.26
N PHE A 79 -1.01 -19.52 15.08
CA PHE A 79 -2.37 -19.05 14.78
C PHE A 79 -3.19 -20.22 14.26
N ARG A 80 -4.43 -20.30 14.70
CA ARG A 80 -5.40 -21.25 14.17
C ARG A 80 -6.61 -20.46 13.69
N VAL A 81 -6.87 -20.51 12.39
CA VAL A 81 -8.05 -19.93 11.78
C VAL A 81 -9.16 -20.97 11.81
N VAL A 82 -10.32 -20.57 12.28
CA VAL A 82 -11.50 -21.43 12.37
C VAL A 82 -12.68 -20.79 11.66
N ASP A 83 -13.57 -21.62 11.10
CA ASP A 83 -14.84 -21.16 10.55
C ASP A 83 -15.86 -20.86 11.68
N GLU A 84 -17.05 -20.42 11.30
CA GLU A 84 -18.14 -20.10 12.22
C GLU A 84 -18.68 -21.33 13.01
N HIS A 85 -18.35 -22.54 12.57
CA HIS A 85 -18.68 -23.78 13.25
C HIS A 85 -17.54 -24.32 14.12
N GLY A 86 -16.43 -23.56 14.23
CA GLY A 86 -15.26 -23.94 15.01
C GLY A 86 -14.33 -24.95 14.32
N ARG A 87 -14.58 -25.29 13.04
CA ARG A 87 -13.70 -26.18 12.28
C ARG A 87 -12.45 -25.44 11.85
N THR A 88 -11.30 -26.08 12.00
CA THR A 88 -10.02 -25.48 11.61
C THR A 88 -9.93 -25.42 10.10
N LEU A 89 -9.75 -24.21 9.58
CA LEU A 89 -9.48 -23.94 8.16
C LEU A 89 -7.98 -24.05 7.88
N GLU A 90 -7.15 -23.41 8.70
CA GLU A 90 -5.71 -23.44 8.51
C GLU A 90 -4.99 -23.16 9.83
N MET A 91 -3.72 -23.55 9.91
CA MET A 91 -2.83 -23.26 11.07
C MET A 91 -1.45 -22.86 10.57
N GLY A 92 -0.89 -21.82 11.18
CA GLY A 92 0.46 -21.37 10.80
C GLY A 92 1.09 -20.43 11.82
N ARG A 93 2.39 -20.20 11.68
CA ARG A 93 3.15 -19.27 12.52
C ARG A 93 3.36 -17.90 11.86
N SER A 94 3.06 -17.77 10.59
CA SER A 94 3.09 -16.52 9.84
C SER A 94 1.67 -16.01 9.65
N LEU A 95 1.27 -14.98 10.40
CA LEU A 95 -0.02 -14.34 10.22
C LEU A 95 -0.16 -13.71 8.84
N ALA A 96 0.95 -13.17 8.30
CA ALA A 96 0.97 -12.59 6.96
C ALA A 96 0.68 -13.64 5.87
N GLN A 97 1.24 -14.85 6.01
CA GLN A 97 0.97 -15.94 5.08
C GLN A 97 -0.49 -16.40 5.20
N LEU A 98 -1.00 -16.61 6.43
CA LEU A 98 -2.40 -16.97 6.65
C LEU A 98 -3.37 -15.93 6.09
N ARG A 99 -3.06 -14.63 6.24
CA ARG A 99 -3.85 -13.55 5.64
C ARG A 99 -3.79 -13.57 4.11
N ALA A 100 -2.64 -13.87 3.52
CA ALA A 100 -2.52 -13.98 2.07
C ALA A 100 -3.31 -15.17 1.51
N GLU A 101 -3.35 -16.28 2.23
CA GLU A 101 -4.06 -17.51 1.81
C GLU A 101 -5.57 -17.47 2.08
N LEU A 102 -5.99 -16.88 3.20
CA LEU A 102 -7.38 -16.92 3.67
C LEU A 102 -8.06 -15.55 3.68
N GLY A 103 -7.35 -14.47 3.31
CA GLY A 103 -7.87 -13.09 3.38
C GLY A 103 -9.17 -12.89 2.60
N GLY A 104 -9.28 -13.47 1.39
CA GLY A 104 -10.50 -13.42 0.60
C GLY A 104 -11.69 -14.09 1.31
N LEU A 105 -11.48 -15.29 1.87
CA LEU A 105 -12.53 -16.00 2.61
C LEU A 105 -12.94 -15.26 3.89
N ALA A 106 -11.99 -14.61 4.57
CA ALA A 106 -12.28 -13.79 5.74
C ALA A 106 -13.11 -12.55 5.38
N GLN A 107 -12.77 -11.88 4.28
CA GLN A 107 -13.49 -10.72 3.76
C GLN A 107 -14.92 -11.11 3.33
N ASP A 108 -15.08 -12.21 2.59
CA ASP A 108 -16.40 -12.72 2.18
C ASP A 108 -17.29 -13.05 3.39
N ALA A 109 -16.69 -13.67 4.42
CA ALA A 109 -17.40 -13.97 5.66
C ALA A 109 -17.79 -12.68 6.41
N PHE A 110 -16.90 -11.68 6.45
CA PHE A 110 -17.17 -10.39 7.08
C PHE A 110 -18.29 -9.63 6.34
N GLN A 111 -18.24 -9.60 5.01
CA GLN A 111 -19.29 -9.02 4.18
C GLN A 111 -20.65 -9.69 4.42
N SER A 112 -20.68 -11.02 4.50
CA SER A 112 -21.92 -11.78 4.78
C SER A 112 -22.51 -11.40 6.14
N VAL A 113 -21.65 -11.10 7.13
CA VAL A 113 -22.08 -10.62 8.45
C VAL A 113 -22.66 -9.20 8.39
N ALA A 114 -21.99 -8.32 7.64
CA ALA A 114 -22.46 -6.94 7.44
C ALA A 114 -23.80 -6.89 6.70
N GLN A 115 -23.98 -7.71 5.66
CA GLN A 115 -25.24 -7.80 4.90
C GLN A 115 -26.40 -8.39 5.73
N ALA A 116 -26.10 -9.22 6.71
CA ALA A 116 -27.12 -9.81 7.61
C ALA A 116 -27.58 -8.84 8.71
N ASP A 117 -26.88 -7.73 8.93
CA ASP A 117 -27.28 -6.67 9.84
C ASP A 117 -28.15 -5.64 9.08
N GLU A 118 -29.46 -5.60 9.40
CA GLU A 118 -30.41 -4.72 8.72
C GLU A 118 -30.07 -3.23 8.81
N SER A 119 -29.33 -2.81 9.85
CA SER A 119 -28.90 -1.41 10.02
C SER A 119 -27.79 -1.06 9.04
N VAL A 120 -26.89 -1.98 8.76
CA VAL A 120 -25.74 -1.84 7.86
C VAL A 120 -26.14 -2.10 6.41
N ALA A 121 -26.98 -3.09 6.16
CA ALA A 121 -27.41 -3.51 4.82
C ALA A 121 -28.07 -2.36 4.01
N LYS A 122 -28.69 -1.39 4.68
CA LYS A 122 -29.29 -0.22 4.04
C LYS A 122 -28.25 0.76 3.47
N ASP A 123 -27.06 0.78 4.05
CA ASP A 123 -25.97 1.67 3.65
C ASP A 123 -25.05 1.00 2.61
N LEU A 124 -25.23 -0.31 2.38
CA LEU A 124 -24.53 -1.05 1.34
C LEU A 124 -25.25 -0.87 -0.01
N ALA A 125 -24.57 -0.26 -0.95
CA ALA A 125 -25.12 0.00 -2.28
C ALA A 125 -24.37 -0.81 -3.35
N GLU A 126 -25.13 -1.39 -4.27
CA GLU A 126 -24.60 -2.03 -5.46
C GLU A 126 -24.94 -1.23 -6.72
N GLY A 127 -24.13 -1.38 -7.77
CA GLY A 127 -24.38 -0.72 -9.04
C GLY A 127 -24.24 0.78 -9.02
N VAL A 128 -23.42 1.32 -8.12
CA VAL A 128 -23.21 2.76 -7.92
C VAL A 128 -22.48 3.37 -9.12
N THR A 129 -23.10 4.38 -9.74
CA THR A 129 -22.53 5.15 -10.87
C THR A 129 -22.44 6.65 -10.61
N ASP A 130 -23.03 7.14 -9.54
CA ASP A 130 -22.92 8.50 -9.01
C ASP A 130 -23.06 8.45 -7.49
N TRP A 131 -22.77 9.55 -6.78
CA TRP A 131 -22.91 9.61 -5.33
C TRP A 131 -24.38 9.81 -4.93
N THR A 132 -25.09 8.71 -4.69
CA THR A 132 -26.52 8.68 -4.40
C THR A 132 -26.87 7.94 -3.10
N PHE A 133 -25.86 7.53 -2.34
CA PHE A 133 -25.97 6.66 -1.15
C PHE A 133 -25.88 7.45 0.17
N GLY A 134 -25.88 8.79 0.12
CA GLY A 134 -25.82 9.61 1.33
C GLY A 134 -24.42 9.81 1.86
N GLU A 135 -24.26 9.84 3.17
CA GLU A 135 -22.97 9.97 3.86
C GLU A 135 -22.27 8.61 3.96
N LEU A 136 -20.97 8.60 3.72
CA LEU A 136 -20.13 7.43 3.92
C LEU A 136 -19.33 7.62 5.22
N PRO A 137 -19.71 6.94 6.33
CA PRO A 137 -19.03 7.10 7.60
C PRO A 137 -17.65 6.45 7.59
N GLU A 138 -16.75 6.91 8.46
CA GLU A 138 -15.42 6.31 8.60
C GLU A 138 -15.47 4.90 9.20
N LEU A 139 -16.49 4.62 10.01
CA LEU A 139 -16.69 3.32 10.65
C LEU A 139 -18.19 3.05 10.85
N MET A 140 -18.53 1.76 10.89
CA MET A 140 -19.86 1.23 11.14
C MET A 140 -19.81 0.18 12.24
N GLU A 141 -20.80 0.17 13.12
CA GLU A 141 -20.99 -0.88 14.12
C GLU A 141 -21.88 -1.98 13.54
N ILE A 142 -21.34 -3.20 13.49
CA ILE A 142 -22.03 -4.39 12.99
C ILE A 142 -22.35 -5.28 14.19
N SER A 143 -23.62 -5.54 14.44
CA SER A 143 -24.06 -6.38 15.56
C SER A 143 -24.23 -7.84 15.12
N ARG A 144 -23.52 -8.77 15.74
CA ARG A 144 -23.69 -10.21 15.53
C ARG A 144 -23.70 -10.97 16.84
N ARG A 145 -24.80 -11.68 17.13
CA ARG A 145 -24.95 -12.58 18.30
C ARG A 145 -24.51 -11.94 19.63
N GLY A 146 -24.81 -10.63 19.82
CA GLY A 146 -24.44 -9.90 21.03
C GLY A 146 -22.98 -9.43 21.08
N GLN A 147 -22.24 -9.54 20.01
CA GLN A 147 -20.91 -8.94 19.82
C GLN A 147 -21.01 -7.78 18.83
N THR A 148 -20.34 -6.69 19.13
CA THR A 148 -20.19 -5.55 18.22
C THR A 148 -18.86 -5.69 17.49
N LEU A 149 -18.90 -5.71 16.16
CA LEU A 149 -17.75 -5.63 15.27
C LEU A 149 -17.67 -4.24 14.68
N ILE A 150 -16.48 -3.75 14.47
CA ILE A 150 -16.25 -2.48 13.79
C ILE A 150 -15.91 -2.78 12.34
N GLY A 151 -16.65 -2.16 11.41
CA GLY A 151 -16.40 -2.23 9.99
C GLY A 151 -16.07 -0.86 9.41
N HIS A 152 -15.28 -0.84 8.35
CA HIS A 152 -14.88 0.35 7.62
C HIS A 152 -15.50 0.30 6.22
N PRO A 153 -16.54 1.08 5.93
CA PRO A 153 -17.18 1.09 4.62
C PRO A 153 -16.26 1.74 3.58
N ALA A 154 -16.25 1.17 2.40
CA ALA A 154 -15.43 1.65 1.29
C ALA A 154 -16.13 1.46 -0.05
N LEU A 155 -15.92 2.40 -0.96
CA LEU A 155 -16.25 2.25 -2.37
C LEU A 155 -15.30 1.24 -3.01
N VAL A 156 -15.85 0.28 -3.73
CA VAL A 156 -15.11 -0.77 -4.46
C VAL A 156 -15.34 -0.62 -5.95
N ASP A 157 -14.27 -0.68 -6.74
CA ASP A 157 -14.34 -0.69 -8.22
C ASP A 157 -14.77 -2.08 -8.71
N GLN A 158 -15.97 -2.19 -9.26
CA GLN A 158 -16.53 -3.41 -9.86
C GLN A 158 -16.40 -3.41 -11.40
N GLY A 159 -15.49 -2.63 -11.94
CA GLY A 159 -15.27 -2.54 -13.39
C GLY A 159 -16.20 -1.55 -14.09
N ASN A 160 -17.49 -1.82 -14.22
CA ASN A 160 -18.45 -0.94 -14.88
C ASN A 160 -19.22 -0.03 -13.91
N VAL A 161 -19.29 -0.41 -12.67
CA VAL A 161 -19.98 0.28 -11.57
C VAL A 161 -19.10 0.25 -10.33
N CYS A 162 -19.53 0.91 -9.26
CA CYS A 162 -18.96 0.73 -7.94
C CYS A 162 -19.97 0.03 -7.02
N SER A 163 -19.48 -0.52 -5.92
CA SER A 163 -20.28 -1.00 -4.79
C SER A 163 -19.75 -0.37 -3.50
N ILE A 164 -20.55 -0.43 -2.42
CA ILE A 164 -20.08 -0.14 -1.07
C ILE A 164 -19.95 -1.47 -0.35
N GLU A 165 -18.77 -1.73 0.17
CA GLU A 165 -18.45 -2.92 0.94
C GLU A 165 -17.81 -2.50 2.27
N VAL A 166 -17.88 -3.38 3.27
CA VAL A 166 -17.34 -3.10 4.60
C VAL A 166 -16.13 -3.98 4.86
N PHE A 167 -15.07 -3.39 5.37
CA PHE A 167 -13.79 -4.05 5.65
C PHE A 167 -13.52 -4.07 7.16
N ASP A 168 -12.83 -5.11 7.62
CA ASP A 168 -12.35 -5.22 8.99
C ASP A 168 -10.99 -4.50 9.22
N ASP A 169 -10.24 -4.27 8.15
CA ASP A 169 -8.95 -3.56 8.18
C ASP A 169 -9.11 -2.13 7.64
N PRO A 170 -8.89 -1.09 8.46
CA PRO A 170 -9.02 0.31 8.02
C PRO A 170 -8.04 0.70 6.90
N VAL A 171 -6.84 0.09 6.86
CA VAL A 171 -5.84 0.39 5.84
C VAL A 171 -6.26 -0.18 4.48
N GLU A 172 -6.81 -1.40 4.48
CA GLU A 172 -7.36 -2.02 3.28
C GLU A 172 -8.60 -1.28 2.79
N ALA A 173 -9.50 -0.90 3.71
CA ALA A 173 -10.67 -0.07 3.41
C ALA A 173 -10.28 1.25 2.74
N ALA A 174 -9.36 2.00 3.33
CA ALA A 174 -8.90 3.28 2.80
C ALA A 174 -8.26 3.12 1.40
N ARG A 175 -7.44 2.09 1.20
CA ARG A 175 -6.82 1.79 -0.09
C ARG A 175 -7.85 1.43 -1.15
N THR A 176 -8.84 0.62 -0.79
CA THR A 176 -9.92 0.19 -1.68
C THR A 176 -10.85 1.35 -2.00
N HIS A 177 -11.24 2.13 -0.98
CA HIS A 177 -12.06 3.33 -1.14
C HIS A 177 -11.44 4.32 -2.13
N ARG A 178 -10.15 4.58 -2.02
CA ARG A 178 -9.43 5.48 -2.94
C ARG A 178 -9.50 5.00 -4.39
N LYS A 179 -9.40 3.69 -4.64
CA LYS A 179 -9.57 3.10 -5.98
C LYS A 179 -11.01 3.21 -6.46
N GLY A 180 -11.98 2.88 -5.61
CA GLY A 180 -13.41 2.99 -5.92
C GLY A 180 -13.84 4.44 -6.18
N LEU A 181 -13.35 5.38 -5.38
CA LEU A 181 -13.63 6.81 -5.56
C LEU A 181 -13.06 7.34 -6.89
N ARG A 182 -11.83 6.95 -7.26
CA ARG A 182 -11.27 7.25 -8.57
C ARG A 182 -12.14 6.71 -9.70
N LYS A 183 -12.64 5.48 -9.55
CA LYS A 183 -13.58 4.89 -10.50
C LYS A 183 -14.87 5.67 -10.58
N LEU A 184 -15.46 6.07 -9.46
CA LEU A 184 -16.69 6.85 -9.43
C LEU A 184 -16.51 8.20 -10.16
N PHE A 185 -15.39 8.90 -9.94
CA PHE A 185 -15.09 10.12 -10.70
C PHE A 185 -14.96 9.86 -12.22
N ARG A 186 -14.38 8.73 -12.64
CA ARG A 186 -14.35 8.34 -14.06
C ARG A 186 -15.76 8.11 -14.64
N LEU A 187 -16.66 7.57 -13.86
CA LEU A 187 -18.05 7.32 -14.29
C LEU A 187 -18.82 8.63 -14.43
N VAL A 188 -18.77 9.50 -13.43
CA VAL A 188 -19.53 10.76 -13.43
C VAL A 188 -18.96 11.81 -14.40
N LEU A 189 -17.66 11.73 -14.71
CA LEU A 189 -16.97 12.60 -15.68
C LEU A 189 -16.73 11.90 -17.03
N ARG A 190 -17.51 10.88 -17.35
CA ARG A 190 -17.27 9.97 -18.49
C ARG A 190 -17.04 10.70 -19.81
N GLU A 191 -17.81 11.73 -20.12
CA GLU A 191 -17.68 12.45 -21.40
C GLU A 191 -16.39 13.29 -21.43
N GLN A 192 -16.02 13.92 -20.31
CA GLN A 192 -14.78 14.67 -20.17
C GLN A 192 -13.57 13.73 -20.26
N VAL A 193 -13.65 12.60 -19.57
CA VAL A 193 -12.61 11.55 -19.61
C VAL A 193 -12.39 11.06 -21.04
N LYS A 194 -13.45 10.71 -21.76
CA LYS A 194 -13.36 10.31 -23.17
C LYS A 194 -12.75 11.40 -24.06
N TYR A 195 -13.14 12.66 -23.83
CA TYR A 195 -12.56 13.78 -24.56
C TYR A 195 -11.05 13.88 -24.33
N VAL A 196 -10.62 13.81 -23.06
CA VAL A 196 -9.20 13.83 -22.68
C VAL A 196 -8.46 12.64 -23.28
N GLU A 197 -8.97 11.41 -23.14
CA GLU A 197 -8.35 10.20 -23.69
C GLU A 197 -8.16 10.30 -25.22
N ARG A 198 -9.13 10.87 -25.94
CA ARG A 198 -9.00 11.13 -27.39
C ARG A 198 -7.92 12.19 -27.71
N SER A 199 -7.83 13.24 -26.90
CA SER A 199 -6.81 14.29 -27.08
C SER A 199 -5.40 13.77 -26.82
N LEU A 200 -5.26 12.73 -25.98
CA LEU A 200 -4.00 12.10 -25.64
C LEU A 200 -3.51 11.06 -26.66
N LYS A 201 -4.23 10.82 -27.77
CA LYS A 201 -3.80 9.88 -28.82
C LYS A 201 -2.40 10.17 -29.39
N ALA A 202 -1.95 11.42 -29.32
CA ALA A 202 -0.58 11.81 -29.68
C ALA A 202 0.49 11.11 -28.80
N LEU A 203 0.13 10.61 -27.63
CA LEU A 203 0.99 9.80 -26.76
C LEU A 203 1.34 8.41 -27.35
N GLY A 204 0.73 8.00 -28.46
CA GLY A 204 1.11 6.77 -29.15
C GLY A 204 2.59 6.71 -29.53
N ARG A 205 3.21 7.85 -29.89
CA ARG A 205 4.66 7.93 -30.13
C ARG A 205 5.46 7.75 -28.85
N VAL A 206 4.99 8.31 -27.75
CA VAL A 206 5.62 8.17 -26.42
C VAL A 206 5.57 6.72 -25.96
N SER A 207 4.44 6.02 -26.19
CA SER A 207 4.31 4.60 -25.89
C SER A 207 5.34 3.75 -26.67
N MET A 208 5.52 4.00 -27.96
CA MET A 208 6.51 3.30 -28.77
C MET A 208 7.96 3.57 -28.30
N GLN A 209 8.27 4.81 -27.94
CA GLN A 209 9.58 5.16 -27.39
C GLN A 209 9.83 4.51 -26.00
N ALA A 210 8.82 4.47 -25.16
CA ALA A 210 8.89 3.86 -23.83
C ALA A 210 9.19 2.36 -23.88
N ALA A 211 8.77 1.66 -24.93
CA ALA A 211 8.95 0.22 -25.08
C ALA A 211 10.42 -0.24 -25.07
N VAL A 212 11.37 0.64 -25.40
CA VAL A 212 12.81 0.31 -25.42
C VAL A 212 13.51 0.57 -24.08
N VAL A 213 12.83 1.17 -23.10
CA VAL A 213 13.39 1.50 -21.79
C VAL A 213 13.01 0.41 -20.79
N PRO A 214 14.00 -0.25 -20.12
CA PRO A 214 13.70 -1.15 -19.01
C PRO A 214 12.81 -0.46 -17.97
N GLY A 215 11.85 -1.18 -17.40
CA GLY A 215 10.86 -0.62 -16.48
C GLY A 215 9.67 0.09 -17.17
N LEU A 216 9.92 0.94 -18.18
CA LEU A 216 8.82 1.62 -18.92
C LEU A 216 8.11 0.70 -19.91
N SER A 217 8.78 -0.29 -20.49
CA SER A 217 8.20 -1.23 -21.46
C SER A 217 6.98 -1.98 -20.90
N ARG A 218 6.96 -2.24 -19.59
CA ARG A 218 5.85 -2.93 -18.91
C ARG A 218 4.62 -2.03 -18.73
N LEU A 219 4.80 -0.71 -18.76
CA LEU A 219 3.75 0.27 -18.42
C LEU A 219 2.98 0.73 -19.66
N PHE A 220 3.58 0.60 -20.83
CA PHE A 220 3.06 1.17 -22.05
C PHE A 220 2.77 0.12 -23.13
N GLU A 221 1.97 -0.89 -22.75
CA GLU A 221 1.57 -1.94 -23.68
C GLU A 221 0.75 -1.38 -24.86
N SER A 222 0.03 -0.27 -24.66
CA SER A 222 -0.74 0.40 -25.69
C SER A 222 -0.94 1.90 -25.39
N ALA A 223 -1.28 2.67 -26.43
CA ALA A 223 -1.63 4.10 -26.29
C ALA A 223 -2.89 4.29 -25.43
N ASP A 224 -3.82 3.34 -25.44
CA ASP A 224 -5.04 3.38 -24.62
C ASP A 224 -4.73 3.13 -23.14
N THR A 225 -3.80 2.22 -22.82
CA THR A 225 -3.32 1.98 -21.46
C THR A 225 -2.63 3.22 -20.90
N LEU A 226 -1.78 3.86 -21.71
CA LEU A 226 -1.12 5.10 -21.35
C LEU A 226 -2.13 6.24 -21.11
N SER A 227 -3.09 6.42 -22.01
CA SER A 227 -4.11 7.46 -21.88
C SER A 227 -4.95 7.27 -20.61
N ARG A 228 -5.31 6.02 -20.27
CA ARG A 228 -6.00 5.68 -19.02
C ARG A 228 -5.15 5.99 -17.81
N GLY A 229 -3.88 5.62 -17.83
CA GLY A 229 -2.93 5.91 -16.74
C GLY A 229 -2.74 7.41 -16.50
N VAL A 230 -2.67 8.22 -17.57
CA VAL A 230 -2.63 9.68 -17.47
C VAL A 230 -3.90 10.22 -16.80
N VAL A 231 -5.08 9.78 -17.24
CA VAL A 231 -6.35 10.20 -16.62
C VAL A 231 -6.41 9.81 -15.15
N ASP A 232 -5.96 8.60 -14.78
CA ASP A 232 -5.93 8.15 -13.40
C ASP A 232 -4.99 9.01 -12.54
N ALA A 233 -3.80 9.36 -13.06
CA ALA A 233 -2.87 10.26 -12.37
C ALA A 233 -3.45 11.68 -12.21
N VAL A 234 -4.20 12.17 -13.19
CA VAL A 234 -4.88 13.47 -13.10
C VAL A 234 -5.97 13.44 -12.06
N LEU A 235 -6.80 12.38 -12.01
CA LEU A 235 -7.82 12.22 -10.98
C LEU A 235 -7.20 12.09 -9.58
N GLU A 236 -6.09 11.38 -9.47
CA GLU A 236 -5.33 11.29 -8.21
C GLU A 236 -4.86 12.67 -7.73
N ALA A 237 -4.35 13.49 -8.63
CA ALA A 237 -3.84 14.83 -8.32
C ALA A 237 -4.93 15.90 -8.11
N THR A 238 -6.16 15.66 -8.57
CA THR A 238 -7.23 16.68 -8.54
C THR A 238 -8.45 16.27 -7.73
N ALA A 239 -8.94 15.04 -7.93
CA ALA A 239 -10.16 14.53 -7.29
C ALA A 239 -9.88 13.89 -5.92
N LEU A 240 -8.74 13.22 -5.78
CA LEU A 240 -8.38 12.40 -4.61
C LEU A 240 -7.39 13.12 -3.67
N VAL A 241 -7.52 14.45 -3.59
CA VAL A 241 -6.79 15.28 -2.63
C VAL A 241 -7.54 15.31 -1.32
N ASP A 242 -6.82 15.10 -0.21
CA ASP A 242 -7.40 15.13 1.13
C ASP A 242 -7.88 16.53 1.55
N PRO A 243 -8.98 16.62 2.31
CA PRO A 243 -9.87 15.52 2.72
C PRO A 243 -10.66 14.95 1.53
N LEU A 244 -10.84 13.63 1.51
CA LEU A 244 -11.68 12.97 0.50
C LEU A 244 -13.16 13.32 0.75
N PRO A 245 -14.01 13.32 -0.29
CA PRO A 245 -15.45 13.48 -0.12
C PRO A 245 -16.04 12.36 0.75
N THR A 246 -16.90 12.72 1.69
CA THR A 246 -17.61 11.79 2.59
C THR A 246 -19.14 11.88 2.43
N ASP A 247 -19.62 12.87 1.67
CA ASP A 247 -21.04 13.11 1.41
C ASP A 247 -21.28 13.63 -0.01
N GLU A 248 -22.57 13.72 -0.38
CA GLU A 248 -23.00 14.12 -1.71
C GLU A 248 -22.59 15.56 -2.07
N GLU A 249 -22.64 16.48 -1.09
CA GLU A 249 -22.34 17.90 -1.32
C GLU A 249 -20.84 18.10 -1.60
N SER A 250 -19.99 17.54 -0.76
CA SER A 250 -18.53 17.58 -0.93
C SER A 250 -18.09 16.88 -2.22
N PHE A 251 -18.75 15.77 -2.58
CA PHE A 251 -18.49 15.08 -3.84
C PHE A 251 -18.88 15.92 -5.05
N LYS A 252 -20.07 16.57 -5.05
CA LYS A 252 -20.52 17.46 -6.13
C LYS A 252 -19.58 18.65 -6.31
N ALA A 253 -19.20 19.29 -5.21
CA ALA A 253 -18.23 20.40 -5.26
C ALA A 253 -16.90 19.97 -5.87
N ARG A 254 -16.37 18.81 -5.45
CA ARG A 254 -15.13 18.24 -6.01
C ARG A 254 -15.27 17.89 -7.49
N LYS A 255 -16.41 17.31 -7.89
CA LYS A 255 -16.70 16.97 -9.29
C LYS A 255 -16.64 18.19 -10.21
N GLU A 256 -17.25 19.32 -9.79
CA GLU A 256 -17.24 20.55 -10.60
C GLU A 256 -15.83 21.17 -10.70
N ASP A 257 -15.08 21.20 -9.60
CA ASP A 257 -13.69 21.67 -9.62
C ASP A 257 -12.82 20.81 -10.57
N VAL A 258 -12.90 19.48 -10.46
CA VAL A 258 -12.16 18.56 -11.34
C VAL A 258 -12.56 18.72 -12.79
N ARG A 259 -13.87 18.87 -13.07
CA ARG A 259 -14.39 19.07 -14.43
C ARG A 259 -13.75 20.28 -15.12
N GLY A 260 -13.59 21.38 -14.38
CA GLY A 260 -12.97 22.60 -14.90
C GLY A 260 -11.48 22.48 -15.22
N ARG A 261 -10.76 21.59 -14.50
CA ARG A 261 -9.29 21.48 -14.60
C ARG A 261 -8.78 20.24 -15.33
N LEU A 262 -9.63 19.23 -15.55
CA LEU A 262 -9.23 17.91 -16.04
C LEU A 262 -8.37 17.97 -17.32
N THR A 263 -8.83 18.73 -18.32
CA THR A 263 -8.13 18.84 -19.62
C THR A 263 -6.78 19.54 -19.49
N LEU A 264 -6.71 20.60 -18.69
CA LEU A 264 -5.49 21.38 -18.50
C LEU A 264 -4.42 20.51 -17.81
N VAL A 265 -4.77 19.89 -16.67
CA VAL A 265 -3.84 19.05 -15.91
C VAL A 265 -3.44 17.82 -16.72
N ALA A 266 -4.35 17.21 -17.48
CA ALA A 266 -4.01 16.10 -18.38
C ALA A 266 -2.97 16.50 -19.43
N GLY A 267 -3.09 17.69 -20.01
CA GLY A 267 -2.09 18.23 -20.94
C GLY A 267 -0.72 18.45 -20.29
N GLU A 268 -0.69 18.87 -19.03
CA GLU A 268 0.57 19.05 -18.29
C GLU A 268 1.23 17.70 -17.96
N VAL A 269 0.46 16.71 -17.48
CA VAL A 269 0.95 15.35 -17.23
C VAL A 269 1.47 14.71 -18.51
N ALA A 270 0.76 14.86 -19.63
CA ALA A 270 1.19 14.33 -20.91
C ALA A 270 2.52 14.94 -21.41
N ARG A 271 2.70 16.25 -21.24
CA ARG A 271 3.98 16.93 -21.56
C ARG A 271 5.11 16.44 -20.67
N LEU A 272 4.85 16.31 -19.36
CA LEU A 272 5.82 15.79 -18.42
C LEU A 272 6.25 14.37 -18.78
N LEU A 273 5.31 13.47 -19.07
CA LEU A 273 5.58 12.11 -19.53
C LEU A 273 6.42 12.08 -20.80
N THR A 274 6.09 12.93 -21.79
CA THR A 274 6.87 13.04 -23.01
C THR A 274 8.33 13.39 -22.70
N THR A 275 8.55 14.32 -21.78
CA THR A 275 9.90 14.71 -21.35
C THR A 275 10.61 13.55 -20.65
N ILE A 276 9.94 12.87 -19.69
CA ILE A 276 10.50 11.72 -18.95
C ILE A 276 10.92 10.62 -19.94
N VAL A 277 10.03 10.23 -20.85
CA VAL A 277 10.32 9.15 -21.81
C VAL A 277 11.44 9.55 -22.77
N THR A 278 11.46 10.80 -23.25
CA THR A 278 12.53 11.29 -24.13
C THR A 278 13.90 11.23 -23.45
N GLU A 279 14.02 11.67 -22.20
CA GLU A 279 15.26 11.58 -21.44
C GLU A 279 15.65 10.11 -21.18
N ALA A 280 14.69 9.25 -20.79
CA ALA A 280 14.96 7.85 -20.51
C ALA A 280 15.38 7.05 -21.75
N THR A 281 14.83 7.35 -22.93
CA THR A 281 15.06 6.57 -24.18
C THR A 281 16.52 6.56 -24.62
N SER A 282 17.29 7.58 -24.31
CA SER A 282 18.71 7.67 -24.69
C SER A 282 19.63 6.86 -23.78
N LEU A 283 19.19 6.45 -22.59
CA LEU A 283 20.02 5.70 -21.62
C LEU A 283 20.39 4.30 -22.09
N PRO A 284 19.50 3.44 -22.61
CA PRO A 284 19.87 2.12 -23.11
C PRO A 284 20.95 2.14 -24.21
N MET A 285 20.91 3.14 -25.09
CA MET A 285 21.93 3.29 -26.14
C MET A 285 23.29 3.69 -25.57
N LYS A 286 23.31 4.53 -24.54
CA LYS A 286 24.55 4.88 -23.84
C LYS A 286 25.12 3.67 -23.09
N LEU A 287 24.26 2.93 -22.35
CA LEU A 287 24.67 1.75 -21.57
C LEU A 287 25.36 0.68 -22.42
N ARG A 288 24.94 0.48 -23.67
CA ARG A 288 25.57 -0.46 -24.59
C ARG A 288 27.06 -0.18 -24.88
N ARG A 289 27.56 1.03 -24.58
CA ARG A 289 28.97 1.42 -24.77
C ARG A 289 29.85 0.98 -23.59
N PHE A 290 29.25 0.62 -22.46
CA PHE A 290 29.96 0.25 -21.24
C PHE A 290 30.06 -1.26 -21.09
N THR A 291 30.61 -1.92 -22.13
CA THR A 291 30.82 -3.40 -22.13
C THR A 291 31.80 -3.88 -21.05
N ASP A 292 32.73 -3.00 -20.69
CA ASP A 292 33.80 -3.31 -19.73
C ASP A 292 33.45 -2.97 -18.27
N ALA A 293 32.21 -2.44 -18.05
CA ALA A 293 31.72 -2.04 -16.73
C ALA A 293 30.32 -2.61 -16.42
N PRO A 294 30.16 -3.93 -16.33
CA PRO A 294 28.85 -4.58 -16.14
C PRO A 294 28.17 -4.21 -14.84
N GLU A 295 28.92 -3.88 -13.78
CA GLU A 295 28.38 -3.43 -12.50
C GLU A 295 27.72 -2.06 -12.62
N LEU A 296 28.29 -1.12 -13.40
CA LEU A 296 27.69 0.18 -13.68
C LEU A 296 26.39 0.03 -14.46
N VAL A 297 26.38 -0.85 -15.46
CA VAL A 297 25.17 -1.12 -16.26
C VAL A 297 24.05 -1.63 -15.37
N ARG A 298 24.35 -2.63 -14.52
CA ARG A 298 23.37 -3.20 -13.59
C ARG A 298 22.85 -2.16 -12.58
N ASP A 299 23.73 -1.33 -12.00
CA ASP A 299 23.34 -0.28 -11.06
C ASP A 299 22.38 0.72 -11.71
N VAL A 300 22.60 1.10 -12.96
CA VAL A 300 21.71 2.00 -13.69
C VAL A 300 20.38 1.35 -14.05
N GLU A 301 20.38 0.08 -14.44
CA GLU A 301 19.15 -0.69 -14.71
C GLU A 301 18.30 -0.83 -13.44
N GLU A 302 18.90 -1.14 -12.28
CA GLU A 302 18.24 -1.19 -10.99
C GLU A 302 17.64 0.17 -10.60
N GLN A 303 18.35 1.27 -10.86
CA GLN A 303 17.84 2.64 -10.63
C GLN A 303 16.66 2.97 -11.54
N LEU A 304 16.68 2.56 -12.81
CA LEU A 304 15.56 2.75 -13.72
C LEU A 304 14.35 1.93 -13.32
N ASP A 305 14.53 0.68 -12.91
CA ASP A 305 13.45 -0.16 -12.39
C ASP A 305 12.83 0.43 -11.11
N ALA A 306 13.63 1.01 -10.23
CA ALA A 306 13.16 1.70 -9.03
C ALA A 306 12.41 3.01 -9.34
N LEU A 307 12.82 3.75 -10.38
CA LEU A 307 12.12 4.96 -10.83
C LEU A 307 10.79 4.65 -11.52
N PHE A 308 10.69 3.49 -12.17
CA PHE A 308 9.53 3.12 -12.98
C PHE A 308 8.87 1.81 -12.49
N PRO A 309 8.33 1.78 -11.25
CA PRO A 309 7.50 0.67 -10.81
C PRO A 309 6.24 0.57 -11.70
N PRO A 310 5.55 -0.58 -11.74
CA PRO A 310 4.41 -0.83 -12.63
C PRO A 310 3.29 0.23 -12.60
N ASP A 311 3.12 0.91 -11.49
CA ASP A 311 2.11 1.94 -11.25
C ASP A 311 2.71 3.34 -10.98
N PHE A 312 3.92 3.64 -11.49
CA PHE A 312 4.68 4.84 -11.15
C PHE A 312 3.87 6.14 -11.32
N LEU A 313 2.93 6.20 -12.26
CA LEU A 313 2.06 7.36 -12.46
C LEU A 313 1.09 7.61 -11.29
N LEU A 314 0.81 6.56 -10.51
CA LEU A 314 -0.06 6.61 -9.32
C LEU A 314 0.73 6.51 -8.02
N ALA A 315 1.89 5.82 -8.06
CA ALA A 315 2.74 5.61 -6.90
C ALA A 315 3.44 6.89 -6.44
N ALA A 316 3.76 7.80 -7.39
CA ALA A 316 4.40 9.06 -7.10
C ALA A 316 3.43 10.24 -7.30
N PRO A 317 3.31 11.18 -6.34
CA PRO A 317 2.53 12.38 -6.53
C PRO A 317 3.08 13.22 -7.69
N LEU A 318 2.23 13.98 -8.36
CA LEU A 318 2.62 14.78 -9.52
C LEU A 318 3.81 15.72 -9.24
N SER A 319 3.88 16.27 -8.03
CA SER A 319 5.00 17.08 -7.57
C SER A 319 6.34 16.33 -7.60
N GLN A 320 6.35 15.05 -7.29
CA GLN A 320 7.54 14.21 -7.37
C GLN A 320 7.87 13.80 -8.81
N LEU A 321 6.86 13.47 -9.62
CA LEU A 321 7.04 13.14 -11.04
C LEU A 321 7.70 14.30 -11.82
N MET A 322 7.46 15.56 -11.43
CA MET A 322 8.11 16.74 -12.01
C MET A 322 9.64 16.74 -11.87
N HIS A 323 10.19 15.99 -10.92
CA HIS A 323 11.64 15.86 -10.70
C HIS A 323 12.29 14.73 -11.52
N TYR A 324 11.51 13.81 -12.08
CA TYR A 324 12.03 12.65 -12.84
C TYR A 324 12.98 13.04 -13.99
N PRO A 325 12.70 14.09 -14.80
CA PRO A 325 13.66 14.52 -15.81
C PRO A 325 15.04 14.90 -15.23
N ARG A 326 15.08 15.45 -13.99
CA ARG A 326 16.34 15.79 -13.32
C ARG A 326 17.09 14.54 -12.86
N TYR A 327 16.37 13.54 -12.35
CA TYR A 327 16.97 12.25 -11.95
C TYR A 327 17.55 11.52 -13.16
N LEU A 328 16.84 11.47 -14.26
CA LEU A 328 17.32 10.89 -15.52
C LEU A 328 18.55 11.61 -16.06
N LYS A 329 18.57 12.95 -16.03
CA LYS A 329 19.76 13.74 -16.38
C LYS A 329 20.94 13.45 -15.48
N ALA A 330 20.72 13.27 -14.18
CA ALA A 330 21.80 12.91 -13.25
C ALA A 330 22.43 11.55 -13.63
N ILE A 331 21.62 10.56 -14.04
CA ILE A 331 22.12 9.28 -14.56
C ILE A 331 22.95 9.52 -15.85
N HIS A 332 22.48 10.38 -16.74
CA HIS A 332 23.23 10.74 -17.94
C HIS A 332 24.61 11.37 -17.67
N TYR A 333 24.75 12.15 -16.61
CA TYR A 333 26.03 12.75 -16.22
C TYR A 333 27.00 11.74 -15.59
N ARG A 334 26.48 10.65 -15.03
CA ARG A 334 27.32 9.56 -14.48
C ARG A 334 27.87 8.63 -15.57
N LEU A 335 27.19 8.56 -16.72
CA LEU A 335 27.57 7.81 -17.91
C LEU A 335 28.34 8.68 -18.91
#